data_981f56a9cd7234edde7d6a27ad8c6415
#
_entry.id   981f56a9cd7234edde7d6a27ad8c6415
#
_cell.length_a   1.000
_cell.length_b   1.000
_cell.length_c   1.000
_cell.angle_alpha   90.00
_cell.angle_beta   90.00
_cell.angle_gamma   90.00
#
_symmetry.space_group_name_H-M   'P 1'
#
loop_
_entity.id
_entity.type
_entity.pdbx_description
1 polymer ?
#
loop_
_entity_poly.entity_id
_entity_poly.type
_entity_poly.pdbx_seq_one_letter_code
_entity_poly.pdbx_strand_id
1 'polypeptide(L)'
;MFNAPPSDGGESPDAAETRRTAAFVLGQVLRLLHPAMPYVTEELWDRFGYGPANSLIAAAWPAPFAVPGAAVARAELDWVVKLISEVRTVRAEMNVPPSRLAPILLKDAAPESLARGARWIEAIGRMARASAFEALAGEVPAGSAQTVVGEATIVLPLAGLIDLDAERARLGKDRAKLADEAAKIARKLENADFVARAKEEVVAENRERLATAEAEISRLDAALGRIT
;
A
#
# COMPACT_ATOMS: atom_id res chain seq x y z
N MET A 1 -4.81 -13.04 16.24
CA MET A 1 -4.10 -12.11 17.11
C MET A 1 -4.97 -11.50 18.21
N PHE A 2 -6.25 -11.85 18.29
CA PHE A 2 -7.21 -11.28 19.25
C PHE A 2 -7.34 -12.06 20.58
N ASN A 3 -6.67 -13.20 20.72
CA ASN A 3 -6.81 -14.10 21.88
C ASN A 3 -5.48 -14.43 22.58
N ALA A 4 -4.53 -13.51 22.66
CA ALA A 4 -3.48 -13.65 23.65
C ALA A 4 -4.08 -13.29 25.02
N PRO A 5 -4.03 -14.18 26.05
CA PRO A 5 -4.42 -13.81 27.39
C PRO A 5 -3.56 -12.66 27.86
N PRO A 6 -4.08 -11.73 28.68
CA PRO A 6 -3.29 -10.67 29.25
C PRO A 6 -2.13 -11.30 30.03
N SER A 7 -0.90 -10.94 29.66
CA SER A 7 0.22 -11.05 30.60
C SER A 7 -0.15 -10.25 31.84
N ASP A 8 0.20 -10.68 33.03
CA ASP A 8 -0.17 -10.17 34.38
C ASP A 8 0.03 -8.67 34.69
N GLY A 9 0.18 -7.83 33.73
CA GLY A 9 0.08 -6.38 33.80
C GLY A 9 -1.25 -5.96 33.16
N GLY A 10 -2.11 -5.27 33.88
CA GLY A 10 -3.43 -4.84 33.43
C GLY A 10 -3.41 -4.24 32.04
N GLU A 11 -4.44 -4.53 31.23
CA GLU A 11 -4.58 -4.02 29.90
C GLU A 11 -4.55 -2.48 29.87
N SER A 12 -3.75 -1.91 28.97
CA SER A 12 -3.73 -0.45 28.83
C SER A 12 -5.10 0.06 28.33
N PRO A 13 -5.55 1.25 28.75
CA PRO A 13 -6.80 1.85 28.27
C PRO A 13 -6.92 1.86 26.74
N ASP A 14 -5.82 2.14 26.06
CA ASP A 14 -5.74 2.21 24.59
C ASP A 14 -5.95 0.82 23.94
N ALA A 15 -5.40 -0.23 24.56
CA ALA A 15 -5.60 -1.60 24.08
C ALA A 15 -7.07 -2.05 24.27
N ALA A 16 -7.68 -1.66 25.40
CA ALA A 16 -9.09 -1.92 25.67
C ALA A 16 -10.01 -1.17 24.70
N GLU A 17 -9.71 0.08 24.37
CA GLU A 17 -10.45 0.87 23.39
C GLU A 17 -10.31 0.27 21.99
N THR A 18 -9.10 -0.07 21.58
CA THR A 18 -8.83 -0.72 20.29
C THR A 18 -9.63 -2.01 20.14
N ARG A 19 -9.68 -2.85 21.18
CA ARG A 19 -10.48 -4.10 21.13
C ARG A 19 -11.97 -3.83 21.03
N ARG A 20 -12.51 -2.87 21.80
CA ARG A 20 -13.93 -2.51 21.72
C ARG A 20 -14.30 -2.00 20.35
N THR A 21 -13.47 -1.13 19.78
CA THR A 21 -13.66 -0.60 18.42
C THR A 21 -13.61 -1.71 17.38
N ALA A 22 -12.61 -2.60 17.46
CA ALA A 22 -12.50 -3.74 16.57
C ALA A 22 -13.69 -4.69 16.68
N ALA A 23 -14.16 -5.00 17.89
CA ALA A 23 -15.36 -5.80 18.11
C ALA A 23 -16.59 -5.11 17.51
N PHE A 24 -16.81 -3.82 17.77
CA PHE A 24 -17.91 -3.07 17.18
C PHE A 24 -17.90 -3.15 15.65
N VAL A 25 -16.75 -2.86 15.03
CA VAL A 25 -16.60 -2.90 13.55
C VAL A 25 -16.85 -4.31 13.03
N LEU A 26 -16.29 -5.34 13.66
CA LEU A 26 -16.51 -6.74 13.28
C LEU A 26 -18.01 -7.08 13.31
N GLY A 27 -18.73 -6.68 14.37
CA GLY A 27 -20.17 -6.89 14.47
C GLY A 27 -20.96 -6.24 13.34
N GLN A 28 -20.57 -5.04 12.88
CA GLN A 28 -21.18 -4.39 11.71
C GLN A 28 -20.88 -5.16 10.42
N VAL A 29 -19.62 -5.56 10.24
CA VAL A 29 -19.16 -6.32 9.06
C VAL A 29 -19.89 -7.66 8.94
N LEU A 30 -20.04 -8.40 10.04
CA LEU A 30 -20.77 -9.67 10.04
C LEU A 30 -22.22 -9.51 9.60
N ARG A 31 -22.92 -8.46 10.07
CA ARG A 31 -24.29 -8.15 9.62
C ARG A 31 -24.36 -7.84 8.13
N LEU A 32 -23.43 -7.03 7.63
CA LEU A 32 -23.38 -6.64 6.20
C LEU A 32 -23.06 -7.82 5.28
N LEU A 33 -22.22 -8.74 5.72
CA LEU A 33 -21.80 -9.91 4.93
C LEU A 33 -22.78 -11.08 5.03
N HIS A 34 -23.65 -11.11 6.05
CA HIS A 34 -24.54 -12.24 6.31
C HIS A 34 -25.40 -12.70 5.12
N PRO A 35 -25.98 -11.79 4.32
CA PRO A 35 -26.77 -12.21 3.15
C PRO A 35 -25.96 -12.98 2.09
N ALA A 36 -24.64 -12.71 1.99
CA ALA A 36 -23.74 -13.36 1.01
C ALA A 36 -23.06 -14.61 1.57
N MET A 37 -22.80 -14.64 2.88
CA MET A 37 -22.05 -15.70 3.55
C MET A 37 -22.71 -16.14 4.89
N PRO A 38 -23.95 -16.67 4.87
CA PRO A 38 -24.73 -16.86 6.08
C PRO A 38 -24.10 -17.81 7.10
N TYR A 39 -23.51 -18.92 6.65
CA TYR A 39 -22.97 -19.94 7.56
C TYR A 39 -21.74 -19.47 8.34
N VAL A 40 -20.77 -18.87 7.66
CA VAL A 40 -19.52 -18.43 8.30
C VAL A 40 -19.75 -17.22 9.20
N THR A 41 -20.65 -16.31 8.81
CA THR A 41 -20.96 -15.12 9.62
C THR A 41 -21.75 -15.47 10.86
N GLU A 42 -22.69 -16.44 10.79
CA GLU A 42 -23.42 -16.95 11.96
C GLU A 42 -22.47 -17.61 12.95
N GLU A 43 -21.55 -18.49 12.47
CA GLU A 43 -20.56 -19.15 13.29
C GLU A 43 -19.63 -18.16 13.99
N LEU A 44 -19.18 -17.12 13.26
CA LEU A 44 -18.34 -16.07 13.85
C LEU A 44 -19.11 -15.20 14.85
N TRP A 45 -20.38 -14.91 14.58
CA TRP A 45 -21.27 -14.17 15.47
C TRP A 45 -21.41 -14.85 16.83
N ASP A 46 -21.64 -16.16 16.81
CA ASP A 46 -21.74 -16.98 18.02
C ASP A 46 -20.38 -17.07 18.74
N ARG A 47 -19.30 -17.40 18.05
CA ARG A 47 -17.95 -17.52 18.63
C ARG A 47 -17.42 -16.27 19.27
N PHE A 48 -17.75 -15.10 18.71
CA PHE A 48 -17.34 -13.82 19.29
C PHE A 48 -18.31 -13.29 20.35
N GLY A 49 -19.37 -14.03 20.65
CA GLY A 49 -20.29 -13.72 21.74
C GLY A 49 -21.21 -12.52 21.50
N TYR A 50 -21.51 -12.21 20.23
CA TYR A 50 -22.42 -11.11 19.90
C TYR A 50 -23.88 -11.43 20.21
N GLY A 51 -24.26 -12.70 20.34
CA GLY A 51 -25.62 -13.05 20.64
C GLY A 51 -25.85 -14.52 20.94
N PRO A 52 -25.74 -14.97 22.21
CA PRO A 52 -26.17 -16.32 22.58
C PRO A 52 -27.69 -16.47 22.53
N ALA A 53 -28.46 -15.37 22.53
CA ALA A 53 -29.90 -15.35 22.53
C ALA A 53 -30.54 -15.02 21.17
N ASN A 54 -29.78 -14.45 20.22
CA ASN A 54 -30.30 -14.03 18.91
C ASN A 54 -29.29 -14.40 17.82
N SER A 55 -29.69 -15.29 16.92
CA SER A 55 -28.90 -15.56 15.73
C SER A 55 -28.74 -14.30 14.88
N LEU A 56 -27.67 -14.23 14.11
CA LEU A 56 -27.35 -13.07 13.28
C LEU A 56 -28.45 -12.78 12.25
N ILE A 57 -29.11 -13.81 11.76
CA ILE A 57 -30.25 -13.69 10.82
C ILE A 57 -31.40 -12.83 11.37
N ALA A 58 -31.57 -12.79 12.70
CA ALA A 58 -32.58 -11.97 13.37
C ALA A 58 -32.05 -10.58 13.79
N ALA A 59 -30.77 -10.30 13.62
CA ALA A 59 -30.19 -9.06 14.01
C ALA A 59 -30.62 -7.90 13.09
N ALA A 60 -30.82 -6.71 13.68
CA ALA A 60 -31.15 -5.52 12.91
C ALA A 60 -30.02 -5.16 11.93
N TRP A 61 -30.42 -4.74 10.72
CA TRP A 61 -29.47 -4.23 9.74
C TRP A 61 -28.73 -2.99 10.27
N PRO A 62 -27.41 -2.85 10.02
CA PRO A 62 -26.67 -1.70 10.48
C PRO A 62 -27.22 -0.39 9.95
N ALA A 63 -27.54 0.53 10.85
CA ALA A 63 -27.94 1.88 10.47
C ALA A 63 -26.70 2.79 10.33
N PRO A 64 -26.68 3.69 9.35
CA PRO A 64 -25.64 4.72 9.28
C PRO A 64 -25.63 5.56 10.57
N PHE A 65 -24.44 5.87 11.07
CA PHE A 65 -24.26 6.75 12.21
C PHE A 65 -23.13 7.74 11.97
N ALA A 66 -23.26 8.94 12.52
CA ALA A 66 -22.23 9.95 12.43
C ALA A 66 -21.19 9.74 13.53
N VAL A 67 -19.91 9.74 13.16
CA VAL A 67 -18.79 9.71 14.09
C VAL A 67 -18.18 11.11 14.15
N PRO A 68 -18.23 11.79 15.30
CA PRO A 68 -17.60 13.09 15.46
C PRO A 68 -16.10 12.99 15.13
N GLY A 69 -15.59 13.95 14.34
CA GLY A 69 -14.18 13.95 13.92
C GLY A 69 -13.79 12.94 12.84
N ALA A 70 -14.74 12.13 12.31
CA ALA A 70 -14.44 11.09 11.32
C ALA A 70 -13.72 11.62 10.07
N ALA A 71 -14.06 12.83 9.59
CA ALA A 71 -13.40 13.41 8.42
C ALA A 71 -11.92 13.70 8.68
N VAL A 72 -11.59 14.23 9.85
CA VAL A 72 -10.21 14.53 10.26
C VAL A 72 -9.41 13.23 10.45
N ALA A 73 -9.99 12.27 11.18
CA ALA A 73 -9.37 10.95 11.40
C ALA A 73 -9.13 10.21 10.07
N ARG A 74 -10.09 10.29 9.14
CA ARG A 74 -9.94 9.70 7.81
C ARG A 74 -8.80 10.33 7.03
N ALA A 75 -8.75 11.66 6.96
CA ALA A 75 -7.68 12.37 6.26
C ALA A 75 -6.29 12.03 6.84
N GLU A 76 -6.21 11.88 8.16
CA GLU A 76 -4.98 11.48 8.84
C GLU A 76 -4.58 10.05 8.47
N LEU A 77 -5.51 9.10 8.53
CA LEU A 77 -5.25 7.70 8.15
C LEU A 77 -4.96 7.54 6.66
N ASP A 78 -5.67 8.25 5.79
CA ASP A 78 -5.43 8.22 4.34
C ASP A 78 -4.01 8.68 4.01
N TRP A 79 -3.50 9.70 4.72
CA TRP A 79 -2.11 10.13 4.57
C TRP A 79 -1.12 9.05 5.03
N VAL A 80 -1.35 8.43 6.18
CA VAL A 80 -0.49 7.35 6.71
C VAL A 80 -0.49 6.14 5.78
N VAL A 81 -1.66 5.74 5.30
CA VAL A 81 -1.81 4.63 4.34
C VAL A 81 -1.06 4.94 3.05
N LYS A 82 -1.20 6.16 2.53
CA LYS A 82 -0.50 6.61 1.33
C LYS A 82 1.02 6.60 1.55
N LEU A 83 1.51 7.14 2.67
CA LEU A 83 2.93 7.10 3.02
C LEU A 83 3.48 5.67 3.03
N ILE A 84 2.82 4.77 3.76
CA ILE A 84 3.24 3.37 3.84
C ILE A 84 3.23 2.70 2.47
N SER A 85 2.20 2.95 1.67
CA SER A 85 2.06 2.39 0.32
C SER A 85 3.17 2.86 -0.61
N GLU A 86 3.46 4.16 -0.63
CA GLU A 86 4.52 4.75 -1.45
C GLU A 86 5.91 4.21 -1.04
N VAL A 87 6.19 4.16 0.26
CA VAL A 87 7.46 3.60 0.76
C VAL A 87 7.60 2.13 0.36
N ARG A 88 6.53 1.34 0.46
CA ARG A 88 6.54 -0.07 0.05
C ARG A 88 6.73 -0.22 -1.46
N THR A 89 6.10 0.63 -2.26
CA THR A 89 6.27 0.66 -3.72
C THR A 89 7.72 0.93 -4.09
N VAL A 90 8.33 1.99 -3.54
CA VAL A 90 9.74 2.32 -3.77
C VAL A 90 10.65 1.16 -3.35
N ARG A 91 10.43 0.56 -2.19
CA ARG A 91 11.21 -0.59 -1.72
C ARG A 91 11.10 -1.81 -2.63
N ALA A 92 9.90 -2.08 -3.17
CA ALA A 92 9.68 -3.18 -4.10
C ALA A 92 10.35 -2.91 -5.46
N GLU A 93 10.22 -1.71 -6.00
CA GLU A 93 10.85 -1.30 -7.26
C GLU A 93 12.38 -1.36 -7.19
N MET A 94 12.95 -0.99 -6.04
CA MET A 94 14.39 -0.98 -5.78
C MET A 94 14.91 -2.31 -5.21
N ASN A 95 14.12 -3.37 -5.20
CA ASN A 95 14.51 -4.68 -4.67
C ASN A 95 15.09 -4.65 -3.24
N VAL A 96 14.65 -3.72 -2.40
CA VAL A 96 15.13 -3.63 -1.01
C VAL A 96 14.65 -4.85 -0.22
N PRO A 97 15.58 -5.66 0.34
CA PRO A 97 15.18 -6.85 1.08
C PRO A 97 14.23 -6.53 2.24
N PRO A 98 13.16 -7.34 2.47
CA PRO A 98 12.19 -7.09 3.54
C PRO A 98 12.82 -7.07 4.95
N SER A 99 13.96 -7.72 5.14
CA SER A 99 14.70 -7.74 6.41
C SER A 99 15.44 -6.45 6.71
N ARG A 100 15.72 -5.63 5.70
CA ARG A 100 16.44 -4.36 5.89
C ARG A 100 15.50 -3.26 6.31
N LEU A 101 15.87 -2.52 7.35
CA LEU A 101 15.17 -1.30 7.77
C LEU A 101 15.87 -0.09 7.13
N ALA A 102 15.08 0.91 6.75
CA ALA A 102 15.58 2.18 6.21
C ALA A 102 14.94 3.35 6.96
N PRO A 103 15.66 4.44 7.22
CA PRO A 103 15.02 5.65 7.72
C PRO A 103 14.13 6.26 6.64
N ILE A 104 13.02 6.86 7.04
CA ILE A 104 12.17 7.69 6.21
C ILE A 104 12.48 9.15 6.56
N LEU A 105 13.01 9.89 5.59
CA LEU A 105 13.31 11.30 5.76
C LEU A 105 12.26 12.13 5.00
N LEU A 106 11.75 13.19 5.63
CA LEU A 106 10.78 14.09 5.03
C LEU A 106 11.46 15.41 4.68
N LYS A 107 11.52 15.72 3.40
CA LYS A 107 11.95 17.02 2.88
C LYS A 107 10.72 17.87 2.59
N ASP A 108 10.83 19.17 2.87
CA ASP A 108 9.80 20.17 2.62
C ASP A 108 8.43 19.86 3.30
N ALA A 109 8.46 19.08 4.38
CA ALA A 109 7.26 18.66 5.09
C ALA A 109 6.74 19.74 6.05
N ALA A 110 5.42 19.95 6.05
CA ALA A 110 4.77 20.77 7.05
C ALA A 110 4.94 20.19 8.47
N PRO A 111 4.99 21.03 9.51
CA PRO A 111 5.06 20.55 10.91
C PRO A 111 3.97 19.55 11.27
N GLU A 112 2.79 19.70 10.68
CA GLU A 112 1.66 18.79 10.87
C GLU A 112 1.97 17.38 10.35
N SER A 113 2.61 17.24 9.20
CA SER A 113 3.00 15.95 8.62
C SER A 113 4.06 15.24 9.45
N LEU A 114 5.00 16.00 10.03
CA LEU A 114 5.97 15.46 11.00
C LEU A 114 5.29 14.99 12.28
N ALA A 115 4.39 15.79 12.83
CA ALA A 115 3.62 15.43 14.02
C ALA A 115 2.73 14.19 13.78
N ARG A 116 2.11 14.08 12.60
CA ARG A 116 1.32 12.93 12.18
C ARG A 116 2.18 11.67 12.09
N GLY A 117 3.33 11.74 11.44
CA GLY A 117 4.27 10.63 11.37
C GLY A 117 4.77 10.17 12.74
N ALA A 118 5.02 11.11 13.66
CA ALA A 118 5.41 10.80 15.04
C ALA A 118 4.31 10.08 15.82
N ARG A 119 3.03 10.45 15.64
CA ARG A 119 1.89 9.74 16.26
C ARG A 119 1.77 8.29 15.75
N TRP A 120 2.08 8.06 14.50
CA TRP A 120 1.93 6.75 13.85
C TRP A 120 3.24 5.99 13.66
N ILE A 121 4.29 6.39 14.38
CA ILE A 121 5.65 5.85 14.19
C ILE A 121 5.73 4.33 14.31
N GLU A 122 4.98 3.73 15.23
CA GLU A 122 4.96 2.27 15.40
C GLU A 122 4.35 1.56 14.19
N ALA A 123 3.22 2.08 13.68
CA ALA A 123 2.57 1.52 12.50
C ALA A 123 3.45 1.70 11.26
N ILE A 124 4.01 2.88 11.06
CA ILE A 124 4.94 3.19 9.96
C ILE A 124 6.17 2.28 10.05
N GLY A 125 6.78 2.16 11.24
CA GLY A 125 7.95 1.31 11.47
C GLY A 125 7.70 -0.15 11.10
N ARG A 126 6.56 -0.69 11.53
CA ARG A 126 6.20 -2.09 11.24
C ARG A 126 5.82 -2.30 9.77
N MET A 127 4.96 -1.45 9.22
CA MET A 127 4.33 -1.68 7.91
C MET A 127 5.20 -1.20 6.74
N ALA A 128 5.95 -0.12 6.91
CA ALA A 128 6.90 0.39 5.92
C ALA A 128 8.33 -0.12 6.13
N ARG A 129 8.59 -0.88 7.20
CA ARG A 129 9.95 -1.34 7.59
C ARG A 129 10.88 -0.15 7.79
N ALA A 130 10.40 0.89 8.45
CA ALA A 130 11.17 2.07 8.77
C ALA A 130 11.96 1.89 10.09
N SER A 131 13.21 2.35 10.09
CA SER A 131 14.05 2.43 11.30
C SER A 131 13.87 3.75 12.04
N ALA A 132 13.52 4.82 11.32
CA ALA A 132 13.27 6.15 11.84
C ALA A 132 12.33 6.93 10.92
N PHE A 133 11.75 8.02 11.45
CA PHE A 133 10.92 8.96 10.71
C PHE A 133 11.31 10.37 11.14
N GLU A 134 11.97 11.12 10.28
CA GLU A 134 12.65 12.37 10.64
C GLU A 134 12.50 13.44 9.56
N ALA A 135 12.59 14.69 9.96
CA ALA A 135 12.71 15.79 9.01
C ALA A 135 14.11 15.78 8.36
N LEU A 136 14.18 15.94 7.05
CA LEU A 136 15.44 16.16 6.35
C LEU A 136 15.77 17.65 6.32
N ALA A 137 16.83 18.01 7.04
CA ALA A 137 17.42 19.33 6.96
C ALA A 137 18.56 19.32 5.94
N GLY A 138 18.41 20.07 4.85
CA GLY A 138 19.45 20.22 3.83
C GLY A 138 19.25 19.38 2.57
N GLU A 139 20.38 18.96 1.97
CA GLU A 139 20.36 18.24 0.69
C GLU A 139 19.96 16.76 0.85
N VAL A 140 19.38 16.22 -0.20
CA VAL A 140 19.03 14.79 -0.26
C VAL A 140 20.33 13.97 -0.29
N PRO A 141 20.48 12.97 0.60
CA PRO A 141 21.66 12.13 0.58
C PRO A 141 21.80 11.40 -0.76
N ALA A 142 23.01 11.35 -1.30
CA ALA A 142 23.30 10.60 -2.53
C ALA A 142 22.91 9.12 -2.37
N GLY A 143 22.37 8.52 -3.42
CA GLY A 143 21.89 7.14 -3.37
C GLY A 143 20.58 6.96 -2.61
N SER A 144 19.73 8.01 -2.59
CA SER A 144 18.40 7.95 -2.05
C SER A 144 17.37 7.80 -3.16
N ALA A 145 16.28 7.08 -2.87
CA ALA A 145 15.08 7.14 -3.68
C ALA A 145 14.11 8.18 -3.12
N GLN A 146 13.38 8.86 -4.02
CA GLN A 146 12.41 9.89 -3.65
C GLN A 146 11.01 9.57 -4.16
N THR A 147 10.00 9.93 -3.39
CA THR A 147 8.59 9.92 -3.78
C THR A 147 7.84 11.05 -3.08
N VAL A 148 6.62 11.37 -3.52
CA VAL A 148 5.84 12.50 -2.97
C VAL A 148 4.58 11.99 -2.30
N VAL A 149 4.34 12.46 -1.08
CA VAL A 149 3.11 12.19 -0.32
C VAL A 149 2.53 13.50 0.21
N GLY A 150 1.42 13.92 -0.39
CA GLY A 150 0.88 15.25 -0.11
C GLY A 150 1.84 16.35 -0.55
N GLU A 151 2.20 17.22 0.37
CA GLU A 151 3.17 18.29 0.17
C GLU A 151 4.63 17.89 0.41
N ALA A 152 4.84 16.75 1.08
CA ALA A 152 6.17 16.32 1.51
C ALA A 152 6.86 15.41 0.48
N THR A 153 8.15 15.62 0.28
CA THR A 153 9.00 14.67 -0.44
C THR A 153 9.55 13.65 0.54
N ILE A 154 9.21 12.39 0.31
CA ILE A 154 9.69 11.25 1.09
C ILE A 154 11.02 10.82 0.48
N VAL A 155 12.05 10.78 1.30
CA VAL A 155 13.40 10.38 0.91
C VAL A 155 13.78 9.10 1.65
N LEU A 156 14.14 8.07 0.90
CA LEU A 156 14.63 6.79 1.42
C LEU A 156 16.10 6.63 1.06
N PRO A 157 17.02 6.79 1.99
CA PRO A 157 18.43 6.46 1.78
C PRO A 157 18.59 4.95 1.51
N LEU A 158 19.08 4.60 0.32
CA LEU A 158 19.27 3.22 -0.11
C LEU A 158 20.76 2.83 -0.09
N ALA A 159 21.66 3.78 0.04
CA ALA A 159 23.08 3.53 0.15
C ALA A 159 23.40 2.57 1.32
N GLY A 160 24.11 1.49 1.03
CA GLY A 160 24.40 0.43 2.01
C GLY A 160 23.25 -0.56 2.28
N LEU A 161 22.07 -0.35 1.74
CA LEU A 161 20.97 -1.32 1.78
C LEU A 161 20.95 -2.23 0.56
N ILE A 162 21.25 -1.66 -0.61
CA ILE A 162 21.35 -2.33 -1.91
C ILE A 162 22.56 -1.83 -2.68
N ASP A 163 22.98 -2.59 -3.68
CA ASP A 163 23.95 -2.15 -4.69
C ASP A 163 23.21 -1.32 -5.74
N LEU A 164 23.33 0.01 -5.65
CA LEU A 164 22.62 0.95 -6.51
C LEU A 164 23.05 0.86 -7.97
N ASP A 165 24.29 0.58 -8.25
CA ASP A 165 24.79 0.48 -9.63
C ASP A 165 24.29 -0.81 -10.28
N ALA A 166 24.32 -1.92 -9.54
CA ALA A 166 23.71 -3.16 -10.00
C ALA A 166 22.20 -3.02 -10.23
N GLU A 167 21.51 -2.30 -9.36
CA GLU A 167 20.06 -2.08 -9.48
C GLU A 167 19.69 -1.17 -10.65
N ARG A 168 20.45 -0.09 -10.87
CA ARG A 168 20.31 0.76 -12.08
C ARG A 168 20.53 -0.04 -13.35
N ALA A 169 21.58 -0.89 -13.38
CA ALA A 169 21.85 -1.74 -14.53
C ALA A 169 20.73 -2.75 -14.78
N ARG A 170 20.17 -3.34 -13.72
CA ARG A 170 19.02 -4.26 -13.80
C ARG A 170 17.80 -3.57 -14.39
N LEU A 171 17.38 -2.45 -13.80
CA LEU A 171 16.22 -1.67 -14.26
C LEU A 171 16.38 -1.22 -15.71
N GLY A 172 17.58 -0.75 -16.09
CA GLY A 172 17.90 -0.37 -17.47
C GLY A 172 17.79 -1.53 -18.46
N LYS A 173 18.27 -2.72 -18.07
CA LYS A 173 18.17 -3.93 -18.87
C LYS A 173 16.70 -4.38 -19.05
N ASP A 174 15.93 -4.40 -17.98
CA ASP A 174 14.54 -4.80 -18.01
C ASP A 174 13.71 -3.83 -18.88
N ARG A 175 13.96 -2.52 -18.74
CA ARG A 175 13.35 -1.48 -19.57
C ARG A 175 13.69 -1.67 -21.06
N ALA A 176 14.97 -1.90 -21.40
CA ALA A 176 15.39 -2.12 -22.78
C ALA A 176 14.70 -3.34 -23.38
N LYS A 177 14.62 -4.44 -22.65
CA LYS A 177 13.92 -5.67 -23.09
C LYS A 177 12.45 -5.41 -23.38
N LEU A 178 11.75 -4.70 -22.49
CA LEU A 178 10.34 -4.35 -22.70
C LEU A 178 10.14 -3.38 -23.87
N ALA A 179 11.05 -2.41 -24.06
CA ALA A 179 11.01 -1.49 -25.18
C ALA A 179 11.18 -2.23 -26.54
N ASP A 180 12.07 -3.20 -26.59
CA ASP A 180 12.23 -4.05 -27.79
C ASP A 180 10.98 -4.90 -28.08
N GLU A 181 10.33 -5.43 -27.03
CA GLU A 181 9.08 -6.19 -27.16
C GLU A 181 7.94 -5.28 -27.64
N ALA A 182 7.76 -4.13 -27.00
CA ALA A 182 6.75 -3.13 -27.39
C ALA A 182 6.93 -2.69 -28.85
N ALA A 183 8.16 -2.40 -29.26
CA ALA A 183 8.47 -2.01 -30.64
C ALA A 183 8.13 -3.12 -31.67
N LYS A 184 8.34 -4.40 -31.33
CA LYS A 184 7.95 -5.52 -32.18
C LYS A 184 6.43 -5.63 -32.31
N ILE A 185 5.70 -5.46 -31.22
CA ILE A 185 4.24 -5.51 -31.22
C ILE A 185 3.67 -4.30 -31.98
N ALA A 186 4.21 -3.09 -31.77
CA ALA A 186 3.78 -1.89 -32.46
C ALA A 186 3.95 -2.03 -33.99
N ARG A 187 5.13 -2.46 -34.46
CA ARG A 187 5.36 -2.72 -35.89
C ARG A 187 4.39 -3.75 -36.46
N LYS A 188 4.03 -4.76 -35.70
CA LYS A 188 3.05 -5.77 -36.12
C LYS A 188 1.65 -5.18 -36.26
N LEU A 189 1.26 -4.28 -35.35
CA LEU A 189 -0.02 -3.59 -35.38
C LEU A 189 -0.08 -2.47 -36.46
N GLU A 190 1.05 -1.89 -36.85
CA GLU A 190 1.16 -0.93 -37.96
C GLU A 190 1.05 -1.60 -39.34
N ASN A 191 1.28 -2.91 -39.43
CA ASN A 191 1.16 -3.65 -40.64
C ASN A 191 -0.32 -3.85 -41.02
N ALA A 192 -0.80 -3.09 -42.02
CA ALA A 192 -2.19 -3.13 -42.49
C ALA A 192 -2.62 -4.53 -42.96
N ASP A 193 -1.73 -5.28 -43.62
CA ASP A 193 -2.02 -6.65 -44.07
C ASP A 193 -2.22 -7.61 -42.92
N PHE A 194 -1.45 -7.45 -41.82
CA PHE A 194 -1.63 -8.24 -40.62
C PHE A 194 -2.98 -7.91 -39.96
N VAL A 195 -3.29 -6.63 -39.78
CA VAL A 195 -4.54 -6.20 -39.13
C VAL A 195 -5.77 -6.63 -39.93
N ALA A 196 -5.70 -6.60 -41.25
CA ALA A 196 -6.81 -7.00 -42.13
C ALA A 196 -7.05 -8.53 -42.17
N ARG A 197 -6.01 -9.35 -41.94
CA ARG A 197 -6.10 -10.82 -42.05
C ARG A 197 -6.18 -11.52 -40.70
N ALA A 198 -5.73 -10.90 -39.62
CA ALA A 198 -5.78 -11.47 -38.28
C ALA A 198 -7.21 -11.46 -37.74
N LYS A 199 -7.52 -12.44 -36.88
CA LYS A 199 -8.77 -12.43 -36.14
C LYS A 199 -8.79 -11.20 -35.21
N GLU A 200 -9.95 -10.61 -35.02
CA GLU A 200 -10.14 -9.43 -34.15
C GLU A 200 -9.60 -9.64 -32.74
N GLU A 201 -9.80 -10.84 -32.17
CA GLU A 201 -9.27 -11.24 -30.88
C GLU A 201 -7.75 -11.14 -30.79
N VAL A 202 -7.02 -11.55 -31.85
CA VAL A 202 -5.55 -11.50 -31.90
C VAL A 202 -5.05 -10.06 -32.00
N VAL A 203 -5.78 -9.20 -32.74
CA VAL A 203 -5.45 -7.77 -32.79
C VAL A 203 -5.69 -7.10 -31.45
N ALA A 204 -6.82 -7.42 -30.79
CA ALA A 204 -7.14 -6.91 -29.45
C ALA A 204 -6.10 -7.34 -28.41
N GLU A 205 -5.71 -8.62 -28.39
CA GLU A 205 -4.66 -9.15 -27.50
C GLU A 205 -3.31 -8.43 -27.71
N ASN A 206 -2.90 -8.21 -28.96
CA ASN A 206 -1.65 -7.48 -29.22
C ASN A 206 -1.72 -6.02 -28.77
N ARG A 207 -2.88 -5.35 -28.88
CA ARG A 207 -3.07 -3.98 -28.36
C ARG A 207 -2.98 -3.95 -26.83
N GLU A 208 -3.60 -4.90 -26.15
CA GLU A 208 -3.53 -5.01 -24.69
C GLU A 208 -2.10 -5.29 -24.20
N ARG A 209 -1.39 -6.19 -24.89
CA ARG A 209 0.03 -6.46 -24.60
C ARG A 209 0.91 -5.24 -24.81
N LEU A 210 0.68 -4.45 -25.86
CA LEU A 210 1.40 -3.21 -26.11
C LEU A 210 1.15 -2.20 -24.97
N ALA A 211 -0.11 -1.96 -24.63
CA ALA A 211 -0.47 -1.05 -23.53
C ALA A 211 0.14 -1.48 -22.20
N THR A 212 0.16 -2.79 -21.92
CA THR A 212 0.79 -3.34 -20.71
C THR A 212 2.30 -3.11 -20.70
N ALA A 213 2.98 -3.36 -21.83
CA ALA A 213 4.42 -3.14 -21.95
C ALA A 213 4.79 -1.65 -21.81
N GLU A 214 4.01 -0.74 -22.41
CA GLU A 214 4.21 0.71 -22.28
C GLU A 214 3.99 1.20 -20.84
N ALA A 215 2.98 0.69 -20.15
CA ALA A 215 2.74 1.00 -18.73
C ALA A 215 3.90 0.53 -17.85
N GLU A 216 4.45 -0.65 -18.12
CA GLU A 216 5.59 -1.19 -17.37
C GLU A 216 6.89 -0.42 -17.65
N ILE A 217 7.14 -0.02 -18.91
CA ILE A 217 8.26 0.87 -19.28
C ILE A 217 8.16 2.19 -18.50
N SER A 218 6.98 2.78 -18.45
CA SER A 218 6.75 4.03 -17.69
C SER A 218 7.06 3.86 -16.20
N ARG A 219 6.71 2.71 -15.60
CA ARG A 219 7.05 2.40 -14.21
C ARG A 219 8.56 2.28 -14.01
N LEU A 220 9.26 1.60 -14.90
CA LEU A 220 10.72 1.45 -14.85
C LEU A 220 11.43 2.80 -15.03
N ASP A 221 10.94 3.66 -15.93
CA ASP A 221 11.46 5.02 -16.11
C ASP A 221 11.26 5.86 -14.84
N ALA A 222 10.08 5.77 -14.21
CA ALA A 222 9.82 6.43 -12.93
C ALA A 222 10.74 5.91 -11.81
N ALA A 223 10.98 4.60 -11.76
CA ALA A 223 11.88 3.99 -10.79
C ALA A 223 13.33 4.47 -10.97
N LEU A 224 13.83 4.48 -12.22
CA LEU A 224 15.17 5.01 -12.55
C LEU A 224 15.30 6.50 -12.20
N GLY A 225 14.26 7.29 -12.47
CA GLY A 225 14.24 8.72 -12.14
C GLY A 225 14.18 9.03 -10.64
N ARG A 226 13.81 8.08 -9.80
CA ARG A 226 13.78 8.24 -8.33
C ARG A 226 15.14 8.11 -7.67
N ILE A 227 16.10 7.46 -8.32
CA ILE A 227 17.45 7.24 -7.78
C ILE A 227 18.32 8.45 -8.12
N THR A 228 18.64 9.25 -7.12
CA THR A 228 19.55 10.40 -7.22
C THR A 228 20.97 10.04 -6.83
#